data_8cdc93f513aed2bc381a729b6a7d8e9c
#
_entry.id   8cdc93f513aed2bc381a729b6a7d8e9c
#
_cell.length_a   1.000
_cell.length_b   1.000
_cell.length_c   1.000
_cell.angle_alpha   90.00
_cell.angle_beta   90.00
_cell.angle_gamma   90.00
#
_symmetry.space_group_name_H-M   'P 1'
#
loop_
_entity.id
_entity.type
_entity.pdbx_description
1 polymer ?
#
loop_
_entity_poly.entity_id
_entity_poly.type
_entity_poly.pdbx_seq_one_letter_code
_entity_poly.pdbx_strand_id
1 'polypeptide(L)'
;MNKNYPILSMNIEDGVILSIDELINEKYLPVGISRNNMNKTTADIIKWWAGRRIPASRINAFDIGSDNIRDIIGKDDLSYLPEKCFGLSLSDQYWINPINSPLKWNDINFFENEFSEDMGKMIFDGIVSENPDMVSPDNTSDGKIRKKWKIIDGKRCLLKGYSLPYMQEPFNEKIASALCRRLNIRNYTDYSLAFDKNGPFCICENFITPDTEYVTAESVMRLRNRDNVSLYSHYIKICEELEIKDIRDRIDEMLVVDYIIGNYDRHFRNFGLIRNVETLEFKGTAPIFDTGTSLKFNTETSAIFAESESSLRSKPFKTTHHEQIKLVNSPERFELLNLNGFEDEARNILLEGNVISPLRADHLAAFIKQRINLLNLYFSKR
;
A
#
# COMPACT_ATOMS: atom_id res chain seq x y z
N MET A 1 0.53 22.15 -6.37
CA MET A 1 -0.93 22.34 -6.23
C MET A 1 -1.50 21.24 -5.33
N ASN A 2 -2.59 21.52 -4.62
CA ASN A 2 -3.53 20.50 -4.12
C ASN A 2 -4.88 20.86 -4.75
N LYS A 3 -5.45 20.01 -5.61
CA LYS A 3 -6.55 20.37 -6.50
C LYS A 3 -6.28 21.74 -7.17
N ASN A 4 -7.17 22.70 -6.96
CA ASN A 4 -7.02 24.06 -7.52
C ASN A 4 -6.29 25.05 -6.60
N TYR A 5 -5.81 24.61 -5.41
CA TYR A 5 -5.10 25.47 -4.46
C TYR A 5 -3.59 25.46 -4.72
N PRO A 6 -2.95 26.60 -5.05
CA PRO A 6 -1.51 26.68 -5.11
C PRO A 6 -0.93 26.51 -3.69
N ILE A 7 0.09 25.66 -3.56
CA ILE A 7 0.73 25.34 -2.28
C ILE A 7 2.09 26.03 -2.20
N LEU A 8 2.89 25.86 -3.25
CA LEU A 8 4.24 26.40 -3.37
C LEU A 8 4.59 26.56 -4.85
N SER A 9 5.62 27.37 -5.13
CA SER A 9 6.31 27.39 -6.41
C SER A 9 7.71 26.78 -6.25
N MET A 10 8.16 26.07 -7.29
CA MET A 10 9.44 25.36 -7.28
C MET A 10 9.99 25.26 -8.70
N ASN A 11 11.32 25.12 -8.79
CA ASN A 11 11.98 24.74 -10.01
C ASN A 11 12.24 23.22 -9.97
N ILE A 12 11.83 22.53 -11.03
CA ILE A 12 12.02 21.12 -11.22
C ILE A 12 12.63 20.86 -12.59
N GLU A 13 13.61 19.96 -12.63
CA GLU A 13 14.27 19.54 -13.86
C GLU A 13 14.53 18.03 -13.80
N ASP A 14 14.15 17.32 -14.85
CA ASP A 14 14.27 15.86 -14.94
C ASP A 14 13.71 15.13 -13.69
N GLY A 15 12.59 15.61 -13.15
CA GLY A 15 11.94 15.07 -11.96
C GLY A 15 12.62 15.38 -10.63
N VAL A 16 13.69 16.21 -10.62
CA VAL A 16 14.40 16.62 -9.41
C VAL A 16 14.02 18.05 -9.05
N ILE A 17 13.59 18.29 -7.81
CA ILE A 17 13.37 19.66 -7.30
C ILE A 17 14.72 20.31 -7.05
N LEU A 18 15.02 21.37 -7.80
CA LEU A 18 16.24 22.17 -7.69
C LEU A 18 16.12 23.24 -6.61
N SER A 19 14.96 23.91 -6.55
CA SER A 19 14.68 24.95 -5.54
C SER A 19 13.19 25.01 -5.22
N ILE A 20 12.87 25.50 -4.04
CA ILE A 20 11.52 25.97 -3.68
C ILE A 20 11.62 27.49 -3.59
N ASP A 21 10.86 28.18 -4.44
CA ASP A 21 10.96 29.63 -4.58
C ASP A 21 10.04 30.35 -3.60
N GLU A 22 8.81 29.82 -3.42
CA GLU A 22 7.82 30.43 -2.54
C GLU A 22 6.93 29.38 -1.92
N LEU A 23 6.57 29.55 -0.66
CA LEU A 23 5.56 28.79 0.05
C LEU A 23 4.28 29.64 0.17
N ILE A 24 3.25 29.27 -0.62
CA ILE A 24 2.04 30.07 -0.82
C ILE A 24 0.97 29.70 0.22
N ASN A 25 0.77 28.39 0.46
CA ASN A 25 -0.37 27.90 1.26
C ASN A 25 0.02 26.69 2.12
N GLU A 26 0.66 26.97 3.24
CA GLU A 26 1.22 25.93 4.15
C GLU A 26 0.18 24.94 4.66
N LYS A 27 -1.08 25.34 4.82
CA LYS A 27 -2.12 24.47 5.36
C LYS A 27 -2.42 23.26 4.46
N TYR A 28 -2.19 23.41 3.14
CA TYR A 28 -2.38 22.34 2.15
C TYR A 28 -1.11 21.53 1.86
N LEU A 29 0.00 21.76 2.56
CA LEU A 29 1.16 20.88 2.45
C LEU A 29 0.79 19.43 2.79
N PRO A 30 1.43 18.45 2.15
CA PRO A 30 1.28 17.04 2.54
C PRO A 30 1.52 16.84 4.04
N VAL A 31 0.73 15.95 4.63
CA VAL A 31 0.84 15.65 6.07
C VAL A 31 2.23 15.12 6.39
N GLY A 32 2.81 15.59 7.51
CA GLY A 32 4.15 15.20 7.97
C GLY A 32 5.29 16.05 7.40
N ILE A 33 5.00 17.03 6.52
CA ILE A 33 5.96 18.06 6.13
C ILE A 33 6.14 19.05 7.29
N SER A 34 7.39 19.32 7.68
CA SER A 34 7.72 20.29 8.73
C SER A 34 7.32 21.71 8.31
N ARG A 35 6.79 22.50 9.25
CA ARG A 35 6.40 23.89 9.02
C ARG A 35 7.22 24.90 9.83
N ASN A 36 8.10 24.40 10.71
CA ASN A 36 8.79 25.23 11.68
C ASN A 36 10.14 25.78 11.21
N ASN A 37 10.66 25.27 10.11
CA ASN A 37 11.98 25.64 9.60
C ASN A 37 12.02 25.41 8.08
N MET A 38 12.28 26.47 7.29
CA MET A 38 12.24 26.43 5.83
C MET A 38 13.20 25.37 5.26
N ASN A 39 14.41 25.25 5.77
CA ASN A 39 15.36 24.22 5.28
C ASN A 39 14.83 22.80 5.48
N LYS A 40 14.18 22.55 6.64
CA LYS A 40 13.56 21.27 6.93
C LYS A 40 12.32 21.05 6.08
N THR A 41 11.49 22.08 5.88
CA THR A 41 10.33 22.05 4.97
C THR A 41 10.78 21.67 3.57
N THR A 42 11.80 22.32 3.04
CA THR A 42 12.38 22.04 1.71
C THR A 42 12.88 20.59 1.62
N ALA A 43 13.65 20.13 2.61
CA ALA A 43 14.14 18.76 2.63
C ALA A 43 13.01 17.72 2.69
N ASP A 44 11.97 17.98 3.49
CA ASP A 44 10.81 17.09 3.60
C ASP A 44 9.99 17.07 2.30
N ILE A 45 9.83 18.20 1.58
CA ILE A 45 9.16 18.28 0.27
C ILE A 45 9.95 17.49 -0.78
N ILE A 46 11.26 17.70 -0.85
CA ILE A 46 12.14 16.94 -1.77
C ILE A 46 12.02 15.44 -1.52
N LYS A 47 12.04 15.03 -0.25
CA LYS A 47 11.88 13.61 0.14
C LYS A 47 10.49 13.08 -0.23
N TRP A 48 9.44 13.85 0.01
CA TRP A 48 8.06 13.48 -0.33
C TRP A 48 7.92 13.32 -1.85
N TRP A 49 8.44 14.26 -2.64
CA TRP A 49 8.45 14.19 -4.09
C TRP A 49 9.22 12.97 -4.62
N ALA A 50 10.42 12.74 -4.09
CA ALA A 50 11.22 11.57 -4.44
C ALA A 50 10.51 10.25 -4.12
N GLY A 51 9.68 10.23 -3.07
CA GLY A 51 8.86 9.07 -2.70
C GLY A 51 7.71 8.76 -3.67
N ARG A 52 7.39 9.65 -4.63
CA ARG A 52 6.39 9.41 -5.68
C ARG A 52 6.92 8.61 -6.87
N ARG A 53 8.22 8.37 -6.93
CA ARG A 53 8.86 7.66 -8.04
C ARG A 53 8.58 6.16 -7.98
N ILE A 54 8.57 5.53 -9.15
CA ILE A 54 8.58 4.07 -9.24
C ILE A 54 9.91 3.57 -8.64
N PRO A 55 9.90 2.64 -7.69
CA PRO A 55 11.14 2.09 -7.15
C PRO A 55 11.96 1.37 -8.25
N ALA A 56 13.25 1.65 -8.34
CA ALA A 56 14.16 1.00 -9.28
C ALA A 56 14.12 -0.54 -9.17
N SER A 57 13.88 -1.06 -7.95
CA SER A 57 13.74 -2.51 -7.73
C SER A 57 12.54 -3.12 -8.44
N ARG A 58 11.47 -2.35 -8.74
CA ARG A 58 10.33 -2.82 -9.53
C ARG A 58 10.75 -3.01 -10.99
N ILE A 59 11.54 -2.10 -11.53
CA ILE A 59 11.97 -2.12 -12.92
C ILE A 59 13.01 -3.22 -13.15
N ASN A 60 13.94 -3.37 -12.22
CA ASN A 60 14.96 -4.43 -12.29
C ASN A 60 14.39 -5.84 -12.11
N ALA A 61 13.18 -5.99 -11.55
CA ALA A 61 12.48 -7.27 -11.44
C ALA A 61 11.89 -7.76 -12.78
N PHE A 62 11.95 -6.94 -13.84
CA PHE A 62 11.51 -7.31 -15.19
C PHE A 62 12.68 -7.94 -15.96
N ASP A 63 12.77 -9.26 -15.93
CA ASP A 63 13.69 -10.04 -16.78
C ASP A 63 13.27 -10.05 -18.27
N ILE A 64 12.15 -9.40 -18.61
CA ILE A 64 11.62 -9.36 -19.97
C ILE A 64 11.95 -7.99 -20.57
N GLY A 65 13.09 -7.90 -21.25
CA GLY A 65 13.40 -6.76 -22.12
C GLY A 65 13.74 -5.45 -21.39
N SER A 66 14.48 -5.52 -20.27
CA SER A 66 14.98 -4.33 -19.56
C SER A 66 15.69 -3.33 -20.49
N ASP A 67 16.36 -3.82 -21.53
CA ASP A 67 17.00 -2.99 -22.53
C ASP A 67 15.97 -2.25 -23.40
N ASN A 68 14.87 -2.91 -23.82
CA ASN A 68 13.83 -2.25 -24.62
C ASN A 68 13.09 -1.15 -23.84
N ILE A 69 12.84 -1.36 -22.56
CA ILE A 69 12.18 -0.32 -21.71
C ILE A 69 13.12 0.86 -21.51
N ARG A 70 14.40 0.62 -21.24
CA ARG A 70 15.42 1.68 -21.10
C ARG A 70 15.62 2.45 -22.40
N ASP A 71 15.67 1.77 -23.53
CA ASP A 71 15.82 2.39 -24.86
C ASP A 71 14.65 3.29 -25.23
N ILE A 72 13.40 2.89 -24.87
CA ILE A 72 12.19 3.68 -25.15
C ILE A 72 12.05 4.86 -24.22
N ILE A 73 12.36 4.67 -22.94
CA ILE A 73 12.30 5.73 -21.94
C ILE A 73 13.50 6.70 -22.10
N GLY A 74 14.56 6.26 -22.77
CA GLY A 74 15.70 7.10 -23.17
C GLY A 74 16.60 7.56 -22.03
N LYS A 75 16.42 7.03 -20.80
CA LYS A 75 17.21 7.39 -19.63
C LYS A 75 17.34 6.19 -18.66
N ASP A 76 18.50 6.05 -18.07
CA ASP A 76 18.74 5.07 -17.00
C ASP A 76 18.03 5.44 -15.67
N ASP A 77 17.76 6.72 -15.46
CA ASP A 77 17.08 7.25 -14.28
C ASP A 77 15.62 7.61 -14.60
N LEU A 78 14.69 6.93 -13.96
CA LEU A 78 13.26 7.14 -14.12
C LEU A 78 12.69 8.22 -13.18
N SER A 79 13.56 9.04 -12.58
CA SER A 79 13.15 10.10 -11.66
C SER A 79 12.21 11.14 -12.30
N TYR A 80 12.29 11.29 -13.62
CA TYR A 80 11.46 12.23 -14.39
C TYR A 80 10.03 11.75 -14.66
N LEU A 81 9.71 10.46 -14.48
CA LEU A 81 8.38 9.91 -14.79
C LEU A 81 7.22 10.59 -14.06
N PRO A 82 7.32 10.91 -12.77
CA PRO A 82 6.27 11.67 -12.10
C PRO A 82 6.01 13.03 -12.75
N GLU A 83 7.03 13.69 -13.29
CA GLU A 83 6.88 14.98 -13.99
C GLU A 83 6.07 14.81 -15.29
N LYS A 84 6.24 13.70 -16.03
CA LYS A 84 5.50 13.40 -17.27
C LYS A 84 3.99 13.27 -17.07
N CYS A 85 3.55 12.90 -15.87
CA CYS A 85 2.13 12.86 -15.51
C CYS A 85 1.77 13.99 -14.52
N PHE A 86 2.45 15.14 -14.57
CA PHE A 86 2.22 16.27 -13.67
C PHE A 86 2.26 15.90 -12.18
N GLY A 87 2.96 14.83 -11.81
CA GLY A 87 2.98 14.29 -10.45
C GLY A 87 1.65 13.74 -9.95
N LEU A 88 0.65 13.59 -10.81
CA LEU A 88 -0.66 13.07 -10.46
C LEU A 88 -0.59 11.63 -9.90
N SER A 89 -1.47 11.32 -8.96
CA SER A 89 -1.57 10.01 -8.33
C SER A 89 -3.03 9.66 -8.06
N LEU A 90 -3.30 8.38 -7.81
CA LEU A 90 -4.59 7.91 -7.29
C LEU A 90 -4.58 7.70 -5.77
N SER A 91 -3.55 8.18 -5.07
CA SER A 91 -3.45 8.16 -3.60
C SER A 91 -3.73 9.52 -2.94
N ASP A 92 -3.65 10.60 -3.70
CA ASP A 92 -3.81 11.98 -3.23
C ASP A 92 -4.11 12.94 -4.39
N GLN A 93 -4.31 14.24 -4.11
CA GLN A 93 -4.67 15.27 -5.06
C GLN A 93 -3.56 16.30 -5.29
N TYR A 94 -2.31 15.93 -5.02
CA TYR A 94 -1.16 16.78 -5.29
C TYR A 94 -0.69 16.64 -6.73
N TRP A 95 -0.39 17.78 -7.36
CA TRP A 95 0.11 17.81 -8.74
C TRP A 95 0.93 19.07 -9.05
N ILE A 96 1.67 19.01 -10.15
CA ILE A 96 2.45 20.12 -10.67
C ILE A 96 1.64 20.83 -11.76
N ASN A 97 1.43 22.12 -11.60
CA ASN A 97 0.89 22.98 -12.66
C ASN A 97 2.03 23.86 -13.19
N PRO A 98 2.44 23.71 -14.46
CA PRO A 98 3.43 24.63 -15.05
C PRO A 98 2.98 26.07 -14.94
N ILE A 99 3.90 26.99 -14.63
CA ILE A 99 3.58 28.41 -14.50
C ILE A 99 2.97 28.91 -15.83
N ASN A 100 1.89 29.69 -15.73
CA ASN A 100 1.10 30.18 -16.85
C ASN A 100 0.36 29.11 -17.69
N SER A 101 0.29 27.87 -17.23
CA SER A 101 -0.54 26.84 -17.86
C SER A 101 -2.02 27.09 -17.57
N PRO A 102 -2.93 26.92 -18.57
CA PRO A 102 -4.37 27.04 -18.37
C PRO A 102 -4.98 25.80 -17.70
N LEU A 103 -4.19 24.75 -17.42
CA LEU A 103 -4.67 23.48 -16.87
C LEU A 103 -5.35 23.67 -15.52
N LYS A 104 -6.47 22.96 -15.32
CA LYS A 104 -7.21 22.88 -14.07
C LYS A 104 -7.25 21.45 -13.58
N TRP A 105 -7.40 21.26 -12.28
CA TRP A 105 -7.54 19.95 -11.67
C TRP A 105 -8.58 19.06 -12.34
N ASN A 106 -9.77 19.63 -12.61
CA ASN A 106 -10.89 18.86 -13.20
C ASN A 106 -10.59 18.34 -14.59
N ASP A 107 -9.64 18.95 -15.31
CA ASP A 107 -9.31 18.57 -16.69
C ASP A 107 -8.33 17.40 -16.76
N ILE A 108 -7.57 17.14 -15.67
CA ILE A 108 -6.41 16.23 -15.73
C ILE A 108 -6.33 15.17 -14.64
N ASN A 109 -7.16 15.28 -13.57
CA ASN A 109 -7.07 14.33 -12.46
C ASN A 109 -7.43 12.90 -12.90
N PHE A 110 -6.76 11.90 -12.32
CA PHE A 110 -7.00 10.48 -12.64
C PHE A 110 -8.26 9.90 -11.98
N PHE A 111 -8.89 10.60 -11.05
CA PHE A 111 -10.10 10.13 -10.38
C PHE A 111 -11.33 10.19 -11.27
N GLU A 112 -11.41 11.20 -12.12
CA GLU A 112 -12.60 11.51 -12.92
C GLU A 112 -12.34 11.42 -14.43
N ASN A 113 -11.07 11.55 -14.86
CA ASN A 113 -10.68 11.48 -16.27
C ASN A 113 -10.10 10.11 -16.63
N GLU A 114 -10.17 9.78 -17.92
CA GLU A 114 -9.41 8.64 -18.48
C GLU A 114 -7.90 8.90 -18.34
N PHE A 115 -7.13 7.82 -18.32
CA PHE A 115 -5.68 7.86 -18.28
C PHE A 115 -5.07 6.78 -19.18
N SER A 116 -3.82 6.98 -19.59
CA SER A 116 -3.11 6.01 -20.42
C SER A 116 -2.81 4.73 -19.65
N GLU A 117 -3.04 3.59 -20.28
CA GLU A 117 -2.61 2.27 -19.80
C GLU A 117 -1.22 1.87 -20.33
N ASP A 118 -0.54 2.67 -21.14
CA ASP A 118 0.69 2.26 -21.82
C ASP A 118 1.81 1.95 -20.84
N MET A 119 2.01 2.80 -19.83
CA MET A 119 2.97 2.53 -18.75
C MET A 119 2.62 1.25 -18.00
N GLY A 120 1.34 1.06 -17.68
CA GLY A 120 0.86 -0.14 -17.01
C GLY A 120 1.09 -1.40 -17.86
N LYS A 121 0.78 -1.36 -19.15
CA LYS A 121 1.04 -2.47 -20.08
C LYS A 121 2.53 -2.76 -20.19
N MET A 122 3.36 -1.72 -20.28
CA MET A 122 4.82 -1.88 -20.33
C MET A 122 5.35 -2.53 -19.05
N ILE A 123 4.99 -2.00 -17.87
CA ILE A 123 5.52 -2.45 -16.58
C ILE A 123 4.88 -3.78 -16.14
N PHE A 124 3.63 -4.03 -16.42
CA PHE A 124 2.90 -5.21 -15.93
C PHE A 124 2.89 -6.37 -16.94
N ASP A 125 2.63 -6.06 -18.22
CA ASP A 125 2.42 -7.06 -19.27
C ASP A 125 3.68 -7.28 -20.14
N GLY A 126 4.69 -6.41 -20.05
CA GLY A 126 5.87 -6.42 -20.93
C GLY A 126 5.54 -6.02 -22.39
N ILE A 127 4.44 -5.29 -22.60
CA ILE A 127 3.99 -4.82 -23.92
C ILE A 127 4.42 -3.37 -24.10
N VAL A 128 5.18 -3.11 -25.15
CA VAL A 128 5.73 -1.79 -25.45
C VAL A 128 5.02 -1.20 -26.67
N SER A 129 4.51 0.04 -26.51
CA SER A 129 3.98 0.85 -27.61
C SER A 129 5.11 1.63 -28.29
N GLU A 130 5.02 1.88 -29.61
CA GLU A 130 6.04 2.67 -30.33
C GLU A 130 6.15 4.11 -29.83
N ASN A 131 5.04 4.72 -29.44
CA ASN A 131 4.96 6.07 -28.87
C ASN A 131 4.05 6.03 -27.64
N PRO A 132 4.57 5.60 -26.48
CA PRO A 132 3.75 5.43 -25.28
C PRO A 132 3.29 6.79 -24.73
N ASP A 133 2.00 6.88 -24.42
CA ASP A 133 1.48 8.01 -23.66
C ASP A 133 1.85 7.84 -22.18
N MET A 134 2.65 8.78 -21.68
CA MET A 134 3.22 8.75 -20.34
C MET A 134 2.29 9.37 -19.27
N VAL A 135 1.09 9.83 -19.61
CA VAL A 135 0.13 10.39 -18.65
C VAL A 135 -0.63 9.26 -17.98
N SER A 136 0.00 8.65 -16.98
CA SER A 136 -0.51 7.45 -16.31
C SER A 136 -0.28 7.50 -14.81
N PRO A 137 -1.25 7.02 -13.97
CA PRO A 137 -1.07 6.88 -12.54
C PRO A 137 -0.01 5.83 -12.16
N ASP A 138 0.41 4.99 -13.11
CA ASP A 138 1.46 4.01 -12.89
C ASP A 138 2.81 4.65 -12.62
N ASN A 139 3.05 5.86 -13.11
CA ASN A 139 4.28 6.64 -12.88
C ASN A 139 4.51 7.03 -11.42
N THR A 140 3.47 7.04 -10.60
CA THR A 140 3.52 7.47 -9.20
C THR A 140 3.10 6.39 -8.21
N SER A 141 3.11 5.12 -8.62
CA SER A 141 2.73 4.00 -7.77
C SER A 141 3.94 3.41 -7.01
N ASP A 142 3.87 3.33 -5.67
CA ASP A 142 4.92 2.76 -4.80
C ASP A 142 4.88 1.21 -4.77
N GLY A 143 5.94 0.58 -4.24
CA GLY A 143 6.06 -0.86 -3.96
C GLY A 143 6.81 -1.65 -5.04
N LYS A 144 7.30 -2.84 -4.66
CA LYS A 144 8.24 -3.65 -5.46
C LYS A 144 7.56 -4.59 -6.47
N ILE A 145 6.35 -5.06 -6.16
CA ILE A 145 5.62 -6.02 -7.00
C ILE A 145 5.07 -5.30 -8.23
N ARG A 146 5.02 -6.00 -9.37
CA ARG A 146 4.37 -5.50 -10.59
C ARG A 146 2.94 -5.08 -10.27
N LYS A 147 2.55 -3.91 -10.69
CA LYS A 147 1.20 -3.39 -10.54
C LYS A 147 0.88 -2.41 -11.66
N LYS A 148 -0.39 -2.31 -11.98
CA LYS A 148 -0.91 -1.30 -12.91
C LYS A 148 -2.29 -0.84 -12.49
N TRP A 149 -2.60 0.39 -12.81
CA TRP A 149 -3.93 0.93 -12.70
C TRP A 149 -4.73 0.64 -13.97
N LYS A 150 -6.02 0.39 -13.79
CA LYS A 150 -6.95 0.18 -14.88
C LYS A 150 -8.34 0.67 -14.50
N ILE A 151 -9.09 1.19 -15.48
CA ILE A 151 -10.52 1.47 -15.31
C ILE A 151 -11.29 0.21 -15.69
N ILE A 152 -12.04 -0.35 -14.73
CA ILE A 152 -12.88 -1.53 -14.91
C ILE A 152 -14.29 -1.15 -14.47
N ASP A 153 -15.26 -1.22 -15.37
CA ASP A 153 -16.65 -0.86 -15.11
C ASP A 153 -16.79 0.55 -14.48
N GLY A 154 -16.00 1.51 -14.97
CA GLY A 154 -15.95 2.89 -14.47
C GLY A 154 -15.21 3.09 -13.15
N LYS A 155 -14.70 2.03 -12.53
CA LYS A 155 -13.96 2.07 -11.28
C LYS A 155 -12.45 2.04 -11.51
N ARG A 156 -11.71 2.82 -10.73
CA ARG A 156 -10.25 2.81 -10.72
C ARG A 156 -9.79 1.59 -9.92
N CYS A 157 -9.20 0.61 -10.59
CA CYS A 157 -8.77 -0.64 -9.99
C CYS A 157 -7.27 -0.80 -10.09
N LEU A 158 -6.65 -1.25 -9.00
CA LEU A 158 -5.25 -1.63 -8.97
C LEU A 158 -5.12 -3.14 -9.19
N LEU A 159 -4.37 -3.50 -10.21
CA LEU A 159 -3.96 -4.87 -10.48
C LEU A 159 -2.58 -5.09 -9.88
N LYS A 160 -2.41 -6.12 -9.05
CA LYS A 160 -1.14 -6.48 -8.41
C LYS A 160 -0.74 -7.89 -8.84
N GLY A 161 0.46 -8.01 -9.41
CA GLY A 161 1.04 -9.27 -9.80
C GLY A 161 1.76 -9.99 -8.65
N TYR A 162 2.82 -10.70 -8.97
CA TYR A 162 3.52 -11.62 -8.08
C TYR A 162 5.05 -11.46 -8.20
N SER A 163 5.76 -12.13 -7.30
CA SER A 163 7.19 -12.41 -7.38
C SER A 163 7.46 -13.92 -7.52
N LEU A 164 8.59 -14.25 -8.15
CA LEU A 164 9.06 -15.63 -8.23
C LEU A 164 9.73 -16.04 -6.89
N PRO A 165 9.81 -17.34 -6.57
CA PRO A 165 9.42 -18.47 -7.44
C PRO A 165 7.97 -18.93 -7.29
N TYR A 166 7.21 -18.48 -6.25
CA TYR A 166 5.94 -19.13 -5.89
C TYR A 166 4.69 -18.42 -6.40
N MET A 167 4.80 -17.20 -6.90
CA MET A 167 3.67 -16.42 -7.44
C MET A 167 2.51 -16.28 -6.44
N GLN A 168 2.79 -16.23 -5.14
CA GLN A 168 1.80 -16.45 -4.09
C GLN A 168 1.07 -15.19 -3.64
N GLU A 169 1.65 -14.00 -3.84
CA GLU A 169 1.13 -12.74 -3.28
C GLU A 169 -0.33 -12.44 -3.66
N PRO A 170 -0.81 -12.66 -4.91
CA PRO A 170 -2.21 -12.43 -5.25
C PRO A 170 -3.19 -13.30 -4.44
N PHE A 171 -2.80 -14.54 -4.18
CA PHE A 171 -3.59 -15.47 -3.35
C PHE A 171 -3.63 -15.01 -1.90
N ASN A 172 -2.51 -14.52 -1.37
CA ASN A 172 -2.43 -14.00 0.00
C ASN A 172 -3.34 -12.80 0.22
N GLU A 173 -3.43 -11.88 -0.75
CA GLU A 173 -4.36 -10.75 -0.70
C GLU A 173 -5.82 -11.23 -0.66
N LYS A 174 -6.19 -12.21 -1.50
CA LYS A 174 -7.54 -12.80 -1.48
C LYS A 174 -7.84 -13.54 -0.17
N ILE A 175 -6.87 -14.29 0.37
CA ILE A 175 -7.02 -14.99 1.66
C ILE A 175 -7.22 -13.97 2.79
N ALA A 176 -6.47 -12.87 2.81
CA ALA A 176 -6.66 -11.81 3.80
C ALA A 176 -8.06 -11.18 3.71
N SER A 177 -8.58 -10.97 2.50
CA SER A 177 -9.97 -10.50 2.30
C SER A 177 -10.98 -11.50 2.84
N ALA A 178 -10.80 -12.80 2.59
CA ALA A 178 -11.65 -13.86 3.11
C ALA A 178 -11.60 -13.92 4.66
N LEU A 179 -10.39 -13.76 5.23
CA LEU A 179 -10.19 -13.69 6.68
C LEU A 179 -10.94 -12.51 7.31
N CYS A 180 -10.83 -11.33 6.70
CA CYS A 180 -11.56 -10.14 7.18
C CYS A 180 -13.08 -10.39 7.19
N ARG A 181 -13.63 -11.01 6.14
CA ARG A 181 -15.07 -11.39 6.09
C ARG A 181 -15.44 -12.34 7.22
N ARG A 182 -14.65 -13.38 7.47
CA ARG A 182 -14.89 -14.34 8.57
C ARG A 182 -14.85 -13.70 9.94
N LEU A 183 -13.98 -12.71 10.15
CA LEU A 183 -13.86 -11.95 11.39
C LEU A 183 -14.85 -10.78 11.50
N ASN A 184 -15.80 -10.61 10.56
CA ASN A 184 -16.73 -9.48 10.48
C ASN A 184 -16.06 -8.10 10.48
N ILE A 185 -14.80 -8.02 10.03
CA ILE A 185 -14.09 -6.76 9.82
C ILE A 185 -14.66 -6.10 8.57
N ARG A 186 -15.04 -4.82 8.66
CA ARG A 186 -15.66 -4.09 7.56
C ARG A 186 -14.69 -3.19 6.80
N ASN A 187 -13.63 -2.72 7.46
CA ASN A 187 -12.70 -1.75 6.88
C ASN A 187 -11.46 -2.44 6.33
N TYR A 188 -11.60 -3.12 5.21
CA TYR A 188 -10.52 -3.79 4.46
C TYR A 188 -10.73 -3.61 2.96
N THR A 189 -9.64 -3.74 2.21
CA THR A 189 -9.66 -3.77 0.75
C THR A 189 -10.02 -5.18 0.29
N ASP A 190 -11.09 -5.30 -0.49
CA ASP A 190 -11.50 -6.60 -1.04
C ASP A 190 -10.73 -6.90 -2.32
N TYR A 191 -10.05 -8.06 -2.35
CA TYR A 191 -9.26 -8.50 -3.49
C TYR A 191 -9.92 -9.69 -4.18
N SER A 192 -10.11 -9.57 -5.49
CA SER A 192 -10.44 -10.69 -6.38
C SER A 192 -9.17 -11.24 -7.02
N LEU A 193 -9.13 -12.56 -7.27
CA LEU A 193 -8.05 -13.24 -7.98
C LEU A 193 -8.42 -13.38 -9.45
N ALA A 194 -7.46 -13.17 -10.32
CA ALA A 194 -7.59 -13.35 -11.76
C ALA A 194 -6.30 -13.95 -12.36
N PHE A 195 -6.39 -14.40 -13.60
CA PHE A 195 -5.30 -15.07 -14.30
C PHE A 195 -5.24 -14.58 -15.74
N ASP A 196 -4.04 -14.40 -16.25
CA ASP A 196 -3.78 -14.17 -17.66
C ASP A 196 -2.61 -15.06 -18.15
N LYS A 197 -2.15 -14.82 -19.37
CA LYS A 197 -1.00 -15.56 -19.95
C LYS A 197 0.31 -15.39 -19.17
N ASN A 198 0.43 -14.35 -18.35
CA ASN A 198 1.61 -14.02 -17.57
C ASN A 198 1.54 -14.56 -16.12
N GLY A 199 0.41 -15.16 -15.72
CA GLY A 199 0.21 -15.76 -14.41
C GLY A 199 -0.91 -15.13 -13.57
N PRO A 200 -0.92 -15.40 -12.24
CA PRO A 200 -1.94 -14.88 -11.33
C PRO A 200 -1.74 -13.40 -11.04
N PHE A 201 -2.84 -12.70 -10.81
CA PHE A 201 -2.84 -11.35 -10.25
C PHE A 201 -4.09 -11.11 -9.41
N CYS A 202 -4.05 -10.16 -8.51
CA CYS A 202 -5.24 -9.74 -7.78
C CYS A 202 -5.67 -8.33 -8.21
N ILE A 203 -6.96 -8.06 -8.04
CA ILE A 203 -7.60 -6.81 -8.41
C ILE A 203 -8.29 -6.25 -7.19
N CYS A 204 -8.11 -4.97 -6.90
CA CYS A 204 -8.89 -4.24 -5.91
C CYS A 204 -9.31 -2.87 -6.44
N GLU A 205 -10.45 -2.38 -5.98
CA GLU A 205 -10.91 -1.02 -6.25
C GLU A 205 -10.08 -0.03 -5.43
N ASN A 206 -9.82 1.15 -5.98
CA ASN A 206 -9.21 2.24 -5.25
C ASN A 206 -10.12 2.71 -4.12
N PHE A 207 -9.62 2.70 -2.89
CA PHE A 207 -10.36 3.21 -1.73
C PHE A 207 -10.25 4.73 -1.54
N ILE A 208 -9.42 5.40 -2.33
CA ILE A 208 -9.31 6.86 -2.36
C ILE A 208 -10.25 7.42 -3.41
N THR A 209 -10.95 8.49 -3.04
CA THR A 209 -11.96 9.18 -3.84
C THR A 209 -11.45 10.55 -4.29
N PRO A 210 -12.15 11.25 -5.20
CA PRO A 210 -11.81 12.63 -5.57
C PRO A 210 -11.73 13.62 -4.39
N ASP A 211 -12.38 13.28 -3.27
CA ASP A 211 -12.46 14.17 -2.09
C ASP A 211 -11.58 13.72 -0.92
N THR A 212 -10.85 12.62 -1.07
CA THR A 212 -10.05 12.05 0.01
C THR A 212 -8.61 11.77 -0.43
N GLU A 213 -7.70 11.74 0.52
CA GLU A 213 -6.32 11.30 0.33
C GLU A 213 -5.91 10.28 1.39
N TYR A 214 -4.95 9.46 1.03
CA TYR A 214 -4.32 8.52 1.95
C TYR A 214 -3.14 9.17 2.65
N VAL A 215 -3.19 9.19 3.97
CA VAL A 215 -2.11 9.69 4.83
C VAL A 215 -1.49 8.53 5.57
N THR A 216 -0.24 8.19 5.23
CA THR A 216 0.47 7.07 5.84
C THR A 216 0.67 7.26 7.35
N ALA A 217 0.72 6.17 8.12
CA ALA A 217 1.05 6.23 9.54
C ALA A 217 2.44 6.86 9.77
N GLU A 218 3.39 6.70 8.84
CA GLU A 218 4.68 7.39 8.88
C GLU A 218 4.49 8.91 8.88
N SER A 219 3.62 9.43 8.02
CA SER A 219 3.31 10.86 7.93
C SER A 219 2.55 11.37 9.14
N VAL A 220 1.60 10.57 9.64
CA VAL A 220 0.84 10.90 10.87
C VAL A 220 1.77 11.04 12.06
N MET A 221 2.70 10.10 12.25
CA MET A 221 3.65 10.14 13.37
C MET A 221 4.58 11.36 13.35
N ARG A 222 4.80 11.99 12.20
CA ARG A 222 5.59 13.23 12.10
C ARG A 222 4.85 14.48 12.54
N LEU A 223 3.54 14.41 12.79
CA LEU A 223 2.76 15.55 13.30
C LEU A 223 3.16 15.99 14.72
N ARG A 224 3.77 15.10 15.47
CA ARG A 224 4.26 15.35 16.84
C ARG A 224 5.66 14.78 17.02
N ASN A 225 6.45 15.43 17.85
CA ASN A 225 7.69 14.85 18.33
C ASN A 225 7.37 13.64 19.21
N ARG A 226 8.13 12.56 19.03
CA ARG A 226 7.97 11.37 19.86
C ARG A 226 8.72 11.60 21.18
N ASP A 227 7.96 11.66 22.27
CA ASP A 227 8.50 11.57 23.63
C ASP A 227 9.09 10.17 23.87
N ASN A 228 9.56 9.90 25.08
CA ASN A 228 10.11 8.59 25.45
C ASN A 228 9.01 7.52 25.61
N VAL A 229 8.21 7.31 24.56
CA VAL A 229 7.10 6.33 24.50
C VAL A 229 7.30 5.36 23.34
N SER A 230 6.58 4.23 23.37
CA SER A 230 6.61 3.26 22.29
C SER A 230 6.03 3.84 20.98
N LEU A 231 6.43 3.28 19.82
CA LEU A 231 5.85 3.67 18.52
C LEU A 231 4.33 3.46 18.48
N TYR A 232 3.84 2.38 19.08
CA TYR A 232 2.41 2.12 19.23
C TYR A 232 1.70 3.24 20.00
N SER A 233 2.19 3.54 21.21
CA SER A 233 1.59 4.58 22.07
C SER A 233 1.65 5.96 21.41
N HIS A 234 2.75 6.26 20.71
CA HIS A 234 2.89 7.51 19.96
C HIS A 234 1.85 7.65 18.85
N TYR A 235 1.68 6.61 18.03
CA TYR A 235 0.70 6.60 16.94
C TYR A 235 -0.73 6.72 17.47
N ILE A 236 -1.10 5.91 18.47
CA ILE A 236 -2.44 5.95 19.08
C ILE A 236 -2.74 7.33 19.64
N LYS A 237 -1.80 7.93 20.42
CA LYS A 237 -1.98 9.27 21.00
C LYS A 237 -2.28 10.32 19.93
N ILE A 238 -1.52 10.33 18.84
CA ILE A 238 -1.75 11.29 17.73
C ILE A 238 -3.14 11.07 17.10
N CYS A 239 -3.52 9.82 16.86
CA CYS A 239 -4.82 9.53 16.27
C CYS A 239 -5.98 9.92 17.19
N GLU A 240 -5.83 9.75 18.51
CA GLU A 240 -6.80 10.22 19.50
C GLU A 240 -6.90 11.77 19.53
N GLU A 241 -5.76 12.49 19.44
CA GLU A 241 -5.73 13.95 19.28
C GLU A 241 -6.39 14.43 17.98
N LEU A 242 -6.35 13.61 16.92
CA LEU A 242 -7.02 13.85 15.64
C LEU A 242 -8.49 13.39 15.64
N GLU A 243 -9.02 13.02 16.80
CA GLU A 243 -10.42 12.58 17.00
C GLU A 243 -10.80 11.34 16.17
N ILE A 244 -9.83 10.47 15.85
CA ILE A 244 -10.09 9.22 15.14
C ILE A 244 -10.80 8.25 16.09
N LYS A 245 -12.09 8.09 15.88
CA LYS A 245 -12.91 7.14 16.64
C LYS A 245 -12.43 5.72 16.39
N ASP A 246 -12.50 4.87 17.40
CA ASP A 246 -12.21 3.43 17.34
C ASP A 246 -10.79 3.07 16.86
N ILE A 247 -9.81 4.01 16.96
CA ILE A 247 -8.45 3.76 16.48
C ILE A 247 -7.83 2.49 17.06
N ARG A 248 -8.04 2.21 18.36
CA ARG A 248 -7.51 1.01 19.01
C ARG A 248 -8.11 -0.24 18.41
N ASP A 249 -9.42 -0.24 18.20
CA ASP A 249 -10.15 -1.35 17.60
C ASP A 249 -9.67 -1.64 16.18
N ARG A 250 -9.43 -0.60 15.38
CA ARG A 250 -8.92 -0.74 14.01
C ARG A 250 -7.48 -1.28 13.97
N ILE A 251 -6.65 -0.86 14.91
CA ILE A 251 -5.30 -1.41 15.05
C ILE A 251 -5.36 -2.86 15.53
N ASP A 252 -6.24 -3.20 16.47
CA ASP A 252 -6.45 -4.57 16.93
C ASP A 252 -6.87 -5.49 15.77
N GLU A 253 -7.83 -5.05 14.92
CA GLU A 253 -8.23 -5.77 13.69
C GLU A 253 -7.03 -6.03 12.77
N MET A 254 -6.23 -5.02 12.47
CA MET A 254 -5.03 -5.16 11.63
C MET A 254 -4.02 -6.14 12.23
N LEU A 255 -3.75 -6.04 13.54
CA LEU A 255 -2.79 -6.91 14.22
C LEU A 255 -3.24 -8.37 14.25
N VAL A 256 -4.54 -8.63 14.44
CA VAL A 256 -5.11 -9.98 14.42
C VAL A 256 -5.04 -10.60 13.02
N VAL A 257 -5.42 -9.84 11.99
CA VAL A 257 -5.31 -10.30 10.59
C VAL A 257 -3.85 -10.62 10.27
N ASP A 258 -2.94 -9.68 10.50
CA ASP A 258 -1.50 -9.86 10.22
C ASP A 258 -0.91 -11.03 11.02
N TYR A 259 -1.38 -11.25 12.26
CA TYR A 259 -0.97 -12.42 13.05
C TYR A 259 -1.38 -13.70 12.35
N ILE A 260 -2.65 -13.89 12.00
CA ILE A 260 -3.17 -15.15 11.45
C ILE A 260 -2.49 -15.49 10.12
N ILE A 261 -2.34 -14.52 9.21
CA ILE A 261 -1.69 -14.76 7.91
C ILE A 261 -0.15 -14.69 7.97
N GLY A 262 0.44 -14.35 9.12
CA GLY A 262 1.89 -14.18 9.24
C GLY A 262 2.45 -13.08 8.36
N ASN A 263 1.77 -11.95 8.23
CA ASN A 263 2.26 -10.80 7.46
C ASN A 263 3.45 -10.14 8.16
N TYR A 264 4.63 -10.18 7.55
CA TYR A 264 5.85 -9.63 8.15
C TYR A 264 6.23 -8.23 7.63
N ASP A 265 5.50 -7.68 6.66
CA ASP A 265 5.85 -6.40 6.02
C ASP A 265 4.82 -5.28 6.24
N ARG A 266 4.05 -5.32 7.31
CA ARG A 266 3.18 -4.21 7.75
C ARG A 266 4.02 -3.02 8.21
N HIS A 267 4.65 -2.31 7.30
CA HIS A 267 5.40 -1.10 7.63
C HIS A 267 4.48 0.14 7.72
N PHE A 268 4.98 1.26 8.27
CA PHE A 268 4.20 2.49 8.53
C PHE A 268 3.65 3.19 7.28
N ARG A 269 3.92 2.69 6.08
CA ARG A 269 3.30 3.15 4.84
C ARG A 269 2.17 2.24 4.35
N ASN A 270 1.95 1.06 4.99
CA ASN A 270 0.91 0.10 4.62
C ASN A 270 -0.31 0.15 5.54
N PHE A 271 -0.44 1.19 6.35
CA PHE A 271 -1.63 1.59 7.10
C PHE A 271 -1.56 3.07 7.42
N GLY A 272 -2.68 3.68 7.77
CA GLY A 272 -2.75 5.10 8.03
C GLY A 272 -4.18 5.61 8.13
N LEU A 273 -4.38 6.85 7.76
CA LEU A 273 -5.65 7.56 7.87
C LEU A 273 -6.14 8.05 6.50
N ILE A 274 -7.44 8.27 6.41
CA ILE A 274 -8.09 8.96 5.29
C ILE A 274 -8.38 10.39 5.72
N ARG A 275 -7.96 11.37 4.90
CA ARG A 275 -8.21 12.79 5.11
C ARG A 275 -9.08 13.36 3.99
N ASN A 276 -10.02 14.23 4.31
CA ASN A 276 -10.72 15.02 3.30
C ASN A 276 -9.80 16.14 2.81
N VAL A 277 -9.70 16.33 1.51
CA VAL A 277 -8.73 17.26 0.90
C VAL A 277 -9.19 18.71 0.90
N GLU A 278 -10.49 18.98 1.05
CA GLU A 278 -11.05 20.32 1.12
C GLU A 278 -11.10 20.83 2.57
N THR A 279 -11.69 20.04 3.47
CA THR A 279 -11.83 20.42 4.89
C THR A 279 -10.55 20.17 5.69
N LEU A 280 -9.65 19.31 5.18
CA LEU A 280 -8.44 18.82 5.84
C LEU A 280 -8.71 17.99 7.12
N GLU A 281 -9.95 17.58 7.33
CA GLU A 281 -10.36 16.74 8.46
C GLU A 281 -10.04 15.27 8.20
N PHE A 282 -9.55 14.58 9.20
CA PHE A 282 -9.38 13.13 9.15
C PHE A 282 -10.74 12.44 9.31
N LYS A 283 -11.04 11.48 8.44
CA LYS A 283 -12.33 10.79 8.38
C LYS A 283 -12.33 9.44 9.10
N GLY A 284 -11.13 8.87 9.32
CA GLY A 284 -10.96 7.56 9.94
C GLY A 284 -9.70 6.87 9.45
N THR A 285 -9.59 5.58 9.75
CA THR A 285 -8.48 4.76 9.29
C THR A 285 -8.65 4.34 7.82
N ALA A 286 -7.54 4.20 7.10
CA ALA A 286 -7.54 3.49 5.84
C ALA A 286 -7.95 2.02 6.04
N PRO A 287 -8.55 1.37 5.04
CA PRO A 287 -8.85 -0.07 5.11
C PRO A 287 -7.56 -0.89 5.30
N ILE A 288 -7.69 -2.12 5.79
CA ILE A 288 -6.58 -3.08 5.78
C ILE A 288 -6.27 -3.44 4.32
N PHE A 289 -5.03 -3.24 3.87
CA PHE A 289 -4.56 -3.50 2.51
C PHE A 289 -3.10 -3.95 2.52
N ASP A 290 -2.59 -4.37 1.38
CA ASP A 290 -1.20 -4.75 1.13
C ASP A 290 -0.72 -5.87 2.07
N THR A 291 -1.41 -7.01 1.97
CA THR A 291 -1.18 -8.22 2.75
C THR A 291 -0.46 -9.32 1.98
N GLY A 292 -0.05 -9.05 0.74
CA GLY A 292 0.54 -10.04 -0.17
C GLY A 292 1.81 -10.69 0.37
N THR A 293 2.62 -9.97 1.17
CA THR A 293 3.86 -10.48 1.79
C THR A 293 3.59 -11.29 3.07
N SER A 294 2.65 -12.20 3.02
CA SER A 294 2.21 -13.07 4.11
C SER A 294 2.40 -14.55 3.77
N LEU A 295 1.99 -15.43 4.66
CA LEU A 295 1.95 -16.88 4.46
C LEU A 295 3.28 -17.46 3.92
N LYS A 296 4.42 -16.97 4.45
CA LYS A 296 5.74 -17.50 4.02
C LYS A 296 5.93 -17.47 2.50
N PHE A 297 5.42 -16.42 1.80
CA PHE A 297 5.29 -16.36 0.34
C PHE A 297 6.60 -16.66 -0.43
N ASN A 298 7.76 -16.33 0.14
CA ASN A 298 9.10 -16.54 -0.45
C ASN A 298 9.91 -17.63 0.23
N THR A 299 9.28 -18.44 1.12
CA THR A 299 9.94 -19.53 1.86
C THR A 299 9.72 -20.85 1.12
N GLU A 300 10.75 -21.71 1.06
CA GLU A 300 10.62 -23.05 0.52
C GLU A 300 9.57 -23.86 1.27
N THR A 301 8.82 -24.71 0.55
CA THR A 301 7.71 -25.48 1.11
C THR A 301 8.15 -26.35 2.30
N SER A 302 9.32 -26.99 2.21
CA SER A 302 9.92 -27.80 3.28
C SER A 302 10.31 -26.99 4.52
N ALA A 303 10.51 -25.68 4.38
CA ALA A 303 10.96 -24.79 5.44
C ALA A 303 9.85 -23.96 6.08
N ILE A 304 8.58 -24.12 5.67
CA ILE A 304 7.45 -23.33 6.19
C ILE A 304 7.37 -23.39 7.73
N PHE A 305 7.65 -24.54 8.31
CA PHE A 305 7.63 -24.78 9.77
C PHE A 305 9.02 -24.78 10.44
N ALA A 306 10.08 -24.44 9.71
CA ALA A 306 11.44 -24.47 10.27
C ALA A 306 11.70 -23.39 11.34
N GLU A 307 10.98 -22.28 11.26
CA GLU A 307 11.08 -21.15 12.20
C GLU A 307 10.09 -21.31 13.34
N SER A 308 10.54 -21.08 14.58
CA SER A 308 9.65 -21.13 15.74
C SER A 308 8.64 -19.98 15.72
N GLU A 309 7.45 -20.20 16.30
CA GLU A 309 6.38 -19.22 16.38
C GLU A 309 6.81 -17.92 17.09
N SER A 310 7.64 -18.03 18.12
CA SER A 310 8.14 -16.89 18.88
C SER A 310 9.13 -16.02 18.12
N SER A 311 9.76 -16.57 17.07
CA SER A 311 10.76 -15.85 16.24
C SER A 311 10.18 -15.28 14.94
N LEU A 312 8.93 -15.60 14.58
CA LEU A 312 8.28 -15.07 13.38
C LEU A 312 8.30 -13.55 13.36
N ARG A 313 9.00 -13.00 12.38
CA ARG A 313 9.17 -11.55 12.24
C ARG A 313 7.84 -10.84 11.98
N SER A 314 7.73 -9.64 12.51
CA SER A 314 6.58 -8.76 12.36
C SER A 314 6.99 -7.29 12.33
N LYS A 315 6.10 -6.43 11.89
CA LYS A 315 6.08 -4.98 11.91
C LYS A 315 4.63 -4.54 12.21
N PRO A 316 4.36 -3.27 12.55
CA PRO A 316 5.28 -2.12 12.59
C PRO A 316 5.80 -1.83 14.00
N PHE A 317 5.09 -2.25 15.06
CA PHE A 317 5.33 -1.81 16.44
C PHE A 317 6.30 -2.69 17.21
N LYS A 318 6.38 -3.97 16.87
CA LYS A 318 7.25 -4.98 17.45
C LYS A 318 7.94 -5.78 16.35
N THR A 319 9.02 -6.46 16.72
CA THR A 319 9.85 -7.21 15.78
C THR A 319 9.38 -8.65 15.55
N THR A 320 8.50 -9.18 16.40
CA THR A 320 7.91 -10.51 16.26
C THR A 320 6.38 -10.47 16.41
N HIS A 321 5.70 -11.41 15.75
CA HIS A 321 4.25 -11.57 15.91
C HIS A 321 3.84 -11.87 17.35
N HIS A 322 4.65 -12.67 18.06
CA HIS A 322 4.42 -12.99 19.46
C HIS A 322 4.38 -11.74 20.36
N GLU A 323 5.28 -10.79 20.12
CA GLU A 323 5.28 -9.53 20.87
C GLU A 323 4.21 -8.54 20.37
N GLN A 324 3.92 -8.56 19.08
CA GLN A 324 2.97 -7.63 18.48
C GLN A 324 1.52 -7.95 18.87
N ILE A 325 1.13 -9.21 18.94
CA ILE A 325 -0.23 -9.61 19.31
C ILE A 325 -0.58 -9.21 20.77
N LYS A 326 0.41 -9.00 21.63
CA LYS A 326 0.21 -8.51 23.01
C LYS A 326 -0.32 -7.07 23.05
N LEU A 327 -0.22 -6.33 21.94
CA LEU A 327 -0.74 -4.96 21.82
C LEU A 327 -2.26 -4.92 21.58
N VAL A 328 -2.88 -6.03 21.23
CA VAL A 328 -4.35 -6.12 21.07
C VAL A 328 -5.02 -5.81 22.41
N ASN A 329 -5.93 -4.83 22.42
CA ASN A 329 -6.57 -4.34 23.63
C ASN A 329 -7.86 -5.12 23.97
N SER A 330 -8.67 -5.44 22.94
CA SER A 330 -10.01 -6.01 23.06
C SER A 330 -10.10 -7.36 22.34
N PRO A 331 -9.44 -8.42 22.84
CA PRO A 331 -9.45 -9.75 22.22
C PRO A 331 -10.85 -10.37 22.16
N GLU A 332 -11.74 -10.03 23.09
CA GLU A 332 -13.14 -10.51 23.19
C GLU A 332 -14.02 -10.10 22.00
N ARG A 333 -13.60 -9.11 21.23
CA ARG A 333 -14.32 -8.66 20.01
C ARG A 333 -14.20 -9.64 18.84
N PHE A 334 -13.20 -10.53 18.89
CA PHE A 334 -12.95 -11.45 17.78
C PHE A 334 -13.67 -12.78 18.02
N GLU A 335 -14.71 -13.02 17.24
CA GLU A 335 -15.43 -14.31 17.25
C GLU A 335 -14.61 -15.37 16.51
N LEU A 336 -13.56 -15.88 17.16
CA LEU A 336 -12.61 -16.82 16.53
C LEU A 336 -13.27 -18.16 16.15
N LEU A 337 -14.46 -18.47 16.67
CA LEU A 337 -15.27 -19.62 16.23
C LEU A 337 -15.68 -19.52 14.75
N ASN A 338 -15.80 -18.30 14.20
CA ASN A 338 -16.09 -18.08 12.80
C ASN A 338 -14.93 -18.52 11.88
N LEU A 339 -13.75 -18.76 12.45
CA LEU A 339 -12.58 -19.26 11.73
C LEU A 339 -12.51 -20.79 11.64
N ASN A 340 -13.49 -21.53 12.17
CA ASN A 340 -13.56 -22.97 11.99
C ASN A 340 -13.64 -23.32 10.49
N GLY A 341 -12.70 -24.13 10.00
CA GLY A 341 -12.60 -24.50 8.58
C GLY A 341 -12.06 -23.40 7.67
N PHE A 342 -11.52 -22.30 8.22
CA PHE A 342 -10.91 -21.25 7.41
C PHE A 342 -9.64 -21.73 6.71
N GLU A 343 -8.90 -22.66 7.31
CA GLU A 343 -7.75 -23.32 6.69
C GLU A 343 -8.12 -24.01 5.38
N ASP A 344 -9.31 -24.65 5.31
CA ASP A 344 -9.79 -25.32 4.10
C ASP A 344 -10.21 -24.29 3.03
N GLU A 345 -10.85 -23.18 3.43
CA GLU A 345 -11.17 -22.08 2.52
C GLU A 345 -9.89 -21.47 1.93
N ALA A 346 -8.89 -21.19 2.76
CA ALA A 346 -7.59 -20.67 2.31
C ALA A 346 -6.87 -21.64 1.37
N ARG A 347 -6.92 -22.96 1.68
CA ARG A 347 -6.40 -24.01 0.78
C ARG A 347 -7.06 -23.99 -0.58
N ASN A 348 -8.39 -23.89 -0.62
CA ASN A 348 -9.13 -23.85 -1.88
C ASN A 348 -8.76 -22.60 -2.70
N ILE A 349 -8.60 -21.44 -2.07
CA ILE A 349 -8.12 -20.22 -2.74
C ILE A 349 -6.71 -20.46 -3.32
N LEU A 350 -5.78 -21.08 -2.57
CA LEU A 350 -4.43 -21.35 -3.04
C LEU A 350 -4.40 -22.29 -4.27
N LEU A 351 -5.36 -23.18 -4.39
CA LEU A 351 -5.44 -24.13 -5.52
C LEU A 351 -6.13 -23.54 -6.77
N GLU A 352 -6.72 -22.36 -6.68
CA GLU A 352 -7.31 -21.71 -7.87
C GLU A 352 -6.27 -21.55 -8.97
N GLY A 353 -6.65 -21.83 -10.21
CA GLY A 353 -5.77 -21.70 -11.38
C GLY A 353 -4.60 -22.69 -11.45
N ASN A 354 -4.47 -23.63 -10.50
CA ASN A 354 -3.42 -24.67 -10.44
C ASN A 354 -1.98 -24.10 -10.49
N VAL A 355 -1.75 -22.91 -9.95
CA VAL A 355 -0.43 -22.28 -9.90
C VAL A 355 0.35 -22.76 -8.68
N ILE A 356 -0.30 -22.79 -7.52
CA ILE A 356 0.29 -23.27 -6.27
C ILE A 356 0.15 -24.79 -6.19
N SER A 357 1.26 -25.49 -5.89
CA SER A 357 1.22 -26.94 -5.78
C SER A 357 0.36 -27.40 -4.59
N PRO A 358 -0.35 -28.55 -4.70
CA PRO A 358 -1.15 -29.07 -3.58
C PRO A 358 -0.37 -29.22 -2.29
N LEU A 359 0.87 -29.72 -2.35
CA LEU A 359 1.73 -29.83 -1.19
C LEU A 359 1.99 -28.50 -0.50
N ARG A 360 2.25 -27.43 -1.26
CA ARG A 360 2.44 -26.08 -0.70
C ARG A 360 1.15 -25.57 -0.10
N ALA A 361 0.02 -25.72 -0.78
CA ALA A 361 -1.29 -25.32 -0.29
C ALA A 361 -1.64 -26.02 1.04
N ASP A 362 -1.36 -27.32 1.18
CA ASP A 362 -1.55 -28.08 2.40
C ASP A 362 -0.69 -27.55 3.57
N HIS A 363 0.57 -27.23 3.31
CA HIS A 363 1.47 -26.67 4.34
C HIS A 363 1.01 -25.26 4.78
N LEU A 364 0.57 -24.43 3.85
CA LEU A 364 0.09 -23.07 4.17
C LEU A 364 -1.24 -23.11 4.93
N ALA A 365 -2.15 -24.00 4.56
CA ALA A 365 -3.39 -24.23 5.31
C ALA A 365 -3.10 -24.70 6.75
N ALA A 366 -2.18 -25.65 6.91
CA ALA A 366 -1.74 -26.09 8.24
C ALA A 366 -1.08 -24.97 9.05
N PHE A 367 -0.32 -24.10 8.40
CA PHE A 367 0.26 -22.90 9.04
C PHE A 367 -0.83 -21.96 9.55
N ILE A 368 -1.86 -21.66 8.74
CA ILE A 368 -3.00 -20.84 9.16
C ILE A 368 -3.71 -21.48 10.37
N LYS A 369 -4.01 -22.77 10.30
CA LYS A 369 -4.66 -23.53 11.39
C LYS A 369 -3.88 -23.43 12.69
N GLN A 370 -2.55 -23.62 12.61
CA GLN A 370 -1.68 -23.48 13.78
C GLN A 370 -1.77 -22.10 14.40
N ARG A 371 -1.76 -21.04 13.58
CA ARG A 371 -1.84 -19.64 14.04
C ARG A 371 -3.18 -19.33 14.69
N ILE A 372 -4.29 -19.79 14.12
CA ILE A 372 -5.62 -19.66 14.71
C ILE A 372 -5.68 -20.35 16.09
N ASN A 373 -5.17 -21.57 16.20
CA ASN A 373 -5.13 -22.31 17.45
C ASN A 373 -4.31 -21.59 18.53
N LEU A 374 -3.13 -21.07 18.17
CA LEU A 374 -2.28 -20.31 19.08
C LEU A 374 -2.93 -18.99 19.51
N LEU A 375 -3.62 -18.31 18.62
CA LEU A 375 -4.36 -17.11 18.93
C LEU A 375 -5.51 -17.38 19.92
N ASN A 376 -6.27 -18.45 19.69
CA ASN A 376 -7.33 -18.93 20.61
C ASN A 376 -6.78 -19.19 22.01
N LEU A 377 -5.66 -19.94 22.09
CA LEU A 377 -5.01 -20.21 23.37
C LEU A 377 -4.47 -18.95 24.06
N TYR A 378 -4.01 -17.98 23.28
CA TYR A 378 -3.53 -16.72 23.81
C TYR A 378 -4.69 -15.85 24.34
N PHE A 379 -5.78 -15.71 23.59
CA PHE A 379 -6.92 -14.89 24.00
C PHE A 379 -7.71 -15.51 25.17
N SER A 380 -7.80 -16.84 25.24
CA SER A 380 -8.47 -17.52 26.36
C SER A 380 -7.77 -17.37 27.72
N LYS A 381 -6.53 -16.89 27.74
CA LYS A 381 -5.74 -16.65 28.96
C LYS A 381 -5.75 -15.20 29.41
N ARG A 382 -6.38 -14.32 28.65
CA ARG A 382 -6.52 -12.88 28.94
C ARG A 382 -7.91 -12.53 29.44
#